data_335d4361a3ea9b96b6687a38d21a46da
#
_entry.id   335d4361a3ea9b96b6687a38d21a46da
#
_cell.length_a   1.000
_cell.length_b   1.000
_cell.length_c   1.000
_cell.angle_alpha   90.00
_cell.angle_beta   90.00
_cell.angle_gamma   90.00
#
_symmetry.space_group_name_H-M   'P 1'
#
loop_
_entity.id
_entity.type
_entity.pdbx_description
1 polymer ?
#
loop_
_entity_poly.entity_id
_entity_poly.type
_entity_poly.pdbx_seq_one_letter_code
_entity_poly.pdbx_strand_id
1 'polypeptide(L)'
;MAGLILHSSLWAADWPHQRGPDGTACLAADIPVPTSLPAEMRVVWKKAIGDGLAAPIISNGRVIYGDLQDGKEVFHAVGVTDGSVQWSDPLDLPHKDAFGSGPRCAAVSDGSIVITQSCRGELHCLNARSGALRWRVNYVKDFHAVYTGEKGTTAGGARHGYSGSPCIDGEHVIAQVGGPGAGVVCFAAADGRVVWQAENDQAGYAPVIVTTIAGVRQVVCFTVDGLIGLRRSDGRLLWRTPITTSLGRHVIAPVVHGDLVIAGSHEAGLIATHVTATADGIMAREAWRRGKDLAPNFSSAVLVAGHLYLLTGNQMVCVDATTGMEQWRQDGLVGGSPARAFAACIGLHDHVLLLNDSGELLLFRADPARYQEVGRVQVCGKTWCHPAYADGRLVLRDAKALYCVELPAQSR
;
A
#
# COMPACT_ATOMS: atom_id res chain seq x y z
N MET A 1 -4.56 -45.89 -20.20
CA MET A 1 -3.92 -44.91 -19.29
C MET A 1 -4.46 -43.51 -19.65
N ALA A 2 -5.42 -43.05 -18.87
CA ALA A 2 -6.00 -41.70 -19.06
C ALA A 2 -5.15 -40.72 -18.25
N GLY A 3 -4.43 -39.85 -18.96
CA GLY A 3 -3.65 -38.78 -18.34
C GLY A 3 -4.56 -37.74 -17.69
N LEU A 4 -4.48 -37.63 -16.38
CA LEU A 4 -5.05 -36.49 -15.65
C LEU A 4 -4.33 -35.21 -16.09
N ILE A 5 -4.99 -34.39 -16.91
CA ILE A 5 -4.57 -33.02 -17.16
C ILE A 5 -4.96 -32.25 -15.90
N LEU A 6 -3.99 -32.06 -15.01
CA LEU A 6 -4.08 -31.07 -13.94
C LEU A 6 -4.19 -29.69 -14.61
N HIS A 7 -5.40 -29.15 -14.69
CA HIS A 7 -5.61 -27.75 -14.97
C HIS A 7 -5.10 -27.00 -13.74
N SER A 8 -3.84 -26.60 -13.74
CA SER A 8 -3.39 -25.49 -12.91
C SER A 8 -4.14 -24.26 -13.43
N SER A 9 -5.18 -23.87 -12.72
CA SER A 9 -5.79 -22.54 -12.91
C SER A 9 -4.72 -21.50 -12.54
N LEU A 10 -3.95 -21.10 -13.54
CA LEU A 10 -3.07 -19.92 -13.44
C LEU A 10 -4.01 -18.73 -13.29
N TRP A 11 -4.14 -18.21 -12.10
CA TRP A 11 -4.67 -16.88 -11.89
C TRP A 11 -3.70 -15.93 -12.60
N ALA A 12 -4.17 -15.22 -13.61
CA ALA A 12 -3.32 -14.45 -14.53
C ALA A 12 -2.69 -13.22 -13.85
N ALA A 13 -3.25 -12.76 -12.72
CA ALA A 13 -2.66 -11.69 -11.95
C ALA A 13 -3.09 -11.78 -10.47
N ASP A 14 -2.14 -11.88 -9.56
CA ASP A 14 -2.33 -11.68 -8.13
C ASP A 14 -2.25 -10.17 -7.79
N TRP A 15 -2.85 -9.78 -6.64
CA TRP A 15 -2.68 -8.47 -6.02
C TRP A 15 -2.05 -8.67 -4.63
N PRO A 16 -0.75 -9.03 -4.57
CA PRO A 16 -0.13 -9.67 -3.41
C PRO A 16 0.24 -8.70 -2.28
N HIS A 17 0.01 -7.40 -2.47
CA HIS A 17 0.11 -6.38 -1.43
C HIS A 17 -0.77 -5.17 -1.76
N GLN A 18 -0.86 -4.21 -0.84
CA GLN A 18 -1.77 -3.05 -0.91
C GLN A 18 -1.76 -2.30 -2.27
N ARG A 19 -0.64 -2.30 -2.95
CA ARG A 19 -0.43 -1.56 -4.20
C ARG A 19 -0.10 -2.48 -5.38
N GLY A 20 -0.68 -3.67 -5.43
CA GLY A 20 -0.53 -4.60 -6.52
C GLY A 20 0.84 -5.29 -6.60
N PRO A 21 1.15 -5.99 -7.68
CA PRO A 21 2.28 -6.92 -7.76
C PRO A 21 3.65 -6.24 -7.64
N ASP A 22 3.79 -5.00 -8.07
CA ASP A 22 5.05 -4.25 -8.11
C ASP A 22 5.08 -2.99 -7.24
N GLY A 23 4.04 -2.76 -6.42
CA GLY A 23 3.95 -1.61 -5.52
C GLY A 23 3.48 -0.30 -6.16
N THR A 24 3.20 -0.28 -7.45
CA THR A 24 2.81 0.93 -8.18
C THR A 24 1.32 1.24 -8.12
N ALA A 25 0.49 0.26 -7.77
CA ALA A 25 -0.97 0.25 -7.93
C ALA A 25 -1.40 0.40 -9.40
N CYS A 26 -0.57 -0.02 -10.34
CA CYS A 26 -0.90 -0.07 -11.76
C CYS A 26 -0.89 -1.52 -12.24
N LEU A 27 -1.76 -1.84 -13.19
CA LEU A 27 -1.75 -3.12 -13.86
C LEU A 27 -0.72 -3.11 -14.99
N ALA A 28 -0.05 -4.25 -15.18
CA ALA A 28 0.88 -4.44 -16.29
C ALA A 28 0.14 -4.32 -17.63
N ALA A 29 0.85 -3.90 -18.68
CA ALA A 29 0.26 -3.56 -19.98
C ALA A 29 -0.40 -4.73 -20.70
N ASP A 30 -0.03 -5.95 -20.38
CA ASP A 30 -0.58 -7.20 -20.93
C ASP A 30 -1.83 -7.71 -20.18
N ILE A 31 -2.14 -7.14 -19.00
CA ILE A 31 -3.32 -7.53 -18.22
C ILE A 31 -4.57 -6.83 -18.81
N PRO A 32 -5.62 -7.57 -19.18
CA PRO A 32 -6.87 -6.97 -19.63
C PRO A 32 -7.52 -6.11 -18.54
N VAL A 33 -8.02 -4.93 -18.89
CA VAL A 33 -8.59 -3.95 -17.96
C VAL A 33 -10.02 -3.54 -18.37
N PRO A 34 -10.86 -3.13 -17.40
CA PRO A 34 -12.15 -2.54 -17.72
C PRO A 34 -11.97 -1.15 -18.35
N THR A 35 -12.76 -0.86 -19.38
CA THR A 35 -12.81 0.44 -20.05
C THR A 35 -14.14 1.16 -19.84
N SER A 36 -15.07 0.54 -19.11
CA SER A 36 -16.34 1.10 -18.67
C SER A 36 -16.75 0.48 -17.33
N LEU A 37 -17.67 1.13 -16.61
CA LEU A 37 -18.31 0.58 -15.43
C LEU A 37 -19.75 0.17 -15.75
N PRO A 38 -20.25 -0.96 -15.20
CA PRO A 38 -21.66 -1.32 -15.31
C PRO A 38 -22.52 -0.36 -14.48
N ALA A 39 -23.81 -0.28 -14.79
CA ALA A 39 -24.75 0.53 -14.00
C ALA A 39 -24.94 0.00 -12.58
N GLU A 40 -24.73 -1.31 -12.37
CA GLU A 40 -24.77 -1.98 -11.08
C GLU A 40 -23.69 -3.04 -11.03
N MET A 41 -22.98 -3.14 -9.89
CA MET A 41 -21.93 -4.13 -9.70
C MET A 41 -22.50 -5.47 -9.31
N ARG A 42 -22.10 -6.54 -10.00
CA ARG A 42 -22.45 -7.90 -9.61
C ARG A 42 -21.60 -8.33 -8.41
N VAL A 43 -22.27 -8.53 -7.27
CA VAL A 43 -21.63 -9.07 -6.06
C VAL A 43 -21.49 -10.59 -6.20
N VAL A 44 -20.24 -11.07 -6.17
CA VAL A 44 -19.94 -12.51 -6.17
C VAL A 44 -20.21 -13.08 -4.80
N TRP A 45 -19.66 -12.42 -3.78
CA TRP A 45 -19.96 -12.71 -2.38
C TRP A 45 -19.73 -11.47 -1.51
N LYS A 46 -20.37 -11.48 -0.35
CA LYS A 46 -20.25 -10.47 0.70
C LYS A 46 -20.10 -11.16 2.04
N LYS A 47 -19.17 -10.70 2.86
CA LYS A 47 -18.86 -11.27 4.17
C LYS A 47 -18.87 -10.18 5.24
N ALA A 48 -19.59 -10.40 6.34
CA ALA A 48 -19.52 -9.53 7.52
C ALA A 48 -18.12 -9.64 8.14
N ILE A 49 -17.53 -8.50 8.51
CA ILE A 49 -16.20 -8.39 9.13
C ILE A 49 -16.24 -7.40 10.29
N GLY A 50 -15.24 -7.48 11.16
CA GLY A 50 -15.00 -6.52 12.23
C GLY A 50 -14.31 -5.25 11.76
N ASP A 51 -14.04 -4.34 12.71
CA ASP A 51 -13.34 -3.09 12.48
C ASP A 51 -11.93 -3.33 11.92
N GLY A 52 -11.42 -2.37 11.18
CA GLY A 52 -10.07 -2.39 10.63
C GLY A 52 -9.97 -1.55 9.36
N LEU A 53 -8.76 -1.11 9.05
CA LEU A 53 -8.42 -0.29 7.89
C LEU A 53 -7.40 -0.98 6.97
N ALA A 54 -6.99 -2.21 7.30
CA ALA A 54 -6.08 -3.00 6.47
C ALA A 54 -6.73 -3.31 5.11
N ALA A 55 -6.04 -2.95 4.03
CA ALA A 55 -6.48 -3.28 2.68
C ALA A 55 -6.44 -4.80 2.45
N PRO A 56 -7.43 -5.39 1.77
CA PRO A 56 -7.36 -6.77 1.35
C PRO A 56 -6.28 -6.94 0.27
N ILE A 57 -5.75 -8.16 0.17
CA ILE A 57 -4.88 -8.59 -0.92
C ILE A 57 -5.43 -9.87 -1.55
N ILE A 58 -5.01 -10.17 -2.78
CA ILE A 58 -5.36 -11.41 -3.47
C ILE A 58 -4.06 -12.14 -3.80
N SER A 59 -3.94 -13.40 -3.38
CA SER A 59 -2.79 -14.24 -3.69
C SER A 59 -3.18 -15.71 -3.80
N ASN A 60 -2.79 -16.36 -4.91
CA ASN A 60 -3.05 -17.77 -5.18
C ASN A 60 -4.51 -18.18 -4.91
N GLY A 61 -5.48 -17.44 -5.44
CA GLY A 61 -6.91 -17.73 -5.31
C GLY A 61 -7.49 -17.47 -3.90
N ARG A 62 -6.76 -16.76 -3.04
CA ARG A 62 -7.18 -16.35 -1.69
C ARG A 62 -7.26 -14.86 -1.57
N VAL A 63 -8.25 -14.38 -0.86
CA VAL A 63 -8.30 -13.02 -0.32
C VAL A 63 -7.79 -13.06 1.10
N ILE A 64 -6.77 -12.24 1.40
CA ILE A 64 -6.22 -12.09 2.74
C ILE A 64 -6.60 -10.70 3.24
N TYR A 65 -7.21 -10.64 4.41
CA TYR A 65 -7.66 -9.39 5.04
C TYR A 65 -7.49 -9.47 6.55
N GLY A 66 -7.42 -8.31 7.20
CA GLY A 66 -7.38 -8.22 8.66
C GLY A 66 -8.60 -7.49 9.21
N ASP A 67 -9.11 -7.93 10.35
CA ASP A 67 -10.15 -7.24 11.11
C ASP A 67 -10.01 -7.45 12.63
N LEU A 68 -10.88 -6.81 13.39
CA LEU A 68 -10.94 -6.95 14.83
C LEU A 68 -11.96 -8.03 15.18
N GLN A 69 -11.51 -9.12 15.82
CA GLN A 69 -12.37 -10.17 16.33
C GLN A 69 -11.99 -10.53 17.79
N ASP A 70 -12.97 -10.65 18.66
CA ASP A 70 -12.80 -11.03 20.07
C ASP A 70 -11.71 -10.22 20.80
N GLY A 71 -11.61 -8.91 20.49
CA GLY A 71 -10.64 -8.01 21.10
C GLY A 71 -9.21 -8.19 20.60
N LYS A 72 -9.00 -8.84 19.46
CA LYS A 72 -7.68 -9.03 18.82
C LYS A 72 -7.69 -8.57 17.37
N GLU A 73 -6.54 -8.13 16.87
CA GLU A 73 -6.28 -8.03 15.44
C GLU A 73 -6.10 -9.45 14.90
N VAL A 74 -6.94 -9.84 13.95
CA VAL A 74 -6.93 -11.16 13.32
C VAL A 74 -6.80 -11.03 11.81
N PHE A 75 -5.92 -11.82 11.21
CA PHE A 75 -5.85 -11.94 9.76
C PHE A 75 -6.52 -13.25 9.31
N HIS A 76 -7.20 -13.18 8.18
CA HIS A 76 -7.96 -14.28 7.60
C HIS A 76 -7.55 -14.49 6.15
N ALA A 77 -7.54 -15.74 5.71
CA ALA A 77 -7.60 -16.09 4.30
C ALA A 77 -8.94 -16.71 3.98
N VAL A 78 -9.56 -16.22 2.91
CA VAL A 78 -10.82 -16.75 2.39
C VAL A 78 -10.69 -17.07 0.90
N GLY A 79 -11.49 -18.00 0.40
CA GLY A 79 -11.52 -18.32 -1.03
C GLY A 79 -12.00 -17.11 -1.85
N VAL A 80 -11.28 -16.75 -2.92
CA VAL A 80 -11.66 -15.62 -3.78
C VAL A 80 -12.96 -15.89 -4.55
N THR A 81 -13.32 -17.16 -4.74
CA THR A 81 -14.52 -17.59 -5.47
C THR A 81 -15.78 -17.54 -4.65
N ASP A 82 -15.71 -17.81 -3.34
CA ASP A 82 -16.88 -18.07 -2.48
C ASP A 82 -16.81 -17.38 -1.10
N GLY A 83 -15.69 -16.75 -0.74
CA GLY A 83 -15.49 -16.13 0.56
C GLY A 83 -15.41 -17.11 1.74
N SER A 84 -15.27 -18.43 1.49
CA SER A 84 -15.13 -19.45 2.53
C SER A 84 -13.82 -19.30 3.30
N VAL A 85 -13.88 -19.34 4.64
CA VAL A 85 -12.69 -19.20 5.50
C VAL A 85 -11.82 -20.44 5.35
N GLN A 86 -10.53 -20.22 5.06
CA GLN A 86 -9.52 -21.27 4.95
C GLN A 86 -8.64 -21.34 6.19
N TRP A 87 -8.23 -20.17 6.71
CA TRP A 87 -7.49 -20.06 7.97
C TRP A 87 -7.68 -18.68 8.60
N SER A 88 -7.34 -18.58 9.88
CA SER A 88 -7.31 -17.32 10.65
C SER A 88 -6.10 -17.32 11.57
N ASP A 89 -5.45 -16.17 11.70
CA ASP A 89 -4.26 -15.93 12.53
C ASP A 89 -4.55 -14.79 13.51
N PRO A 90 -4.82 -15.09 14.80
CA PRO A 90 -4.92 -14.06 15.84
C PRO A 90 -3.53 -13.51 16.13
N LEU A 91 -3.31 -12.25 15.78
CA LEU A 91 -2.00 -11.63 15.76
C LEU A 91 -1.65 -10.91 17.06
N ASP A 92 -2.47 -9.95 17.51
CA ASP A 92 -2.11 -9.07 18.63
C ASP A 92 -3.36 -8.40 19.25
N LEU A 93 -3.12 -7.62 20.30
CA LEU A 93 -4.10 -6.70 20.87
C LEU A 93 -4.31 -5.51 19.91
N PRO A 94 -5.53 -4.95 19.84
CA PRO A 94 -5.83 -3.90 18.90
C PRO A 94 -5.16 -2.57 19.26
N HIS A 95 -4.85 -1.81 18.22
CA HIS A 95 -4.65 -0.38 18.30
C HIS A 95 -5.99 0.34 18.14
N LYS A 96 -6.17 1.46 18.87
CA LYS A 96 -7.35 2.32 18.78
C LYS A 96 -6.93 3.78 18.86
N ASP A 97 -7.44 4.60 17.96
CA ASP A 97 -7.27 6.06 17.95
C ASP A 97 -8.47 6.76 17.29
N ALA A 98 -8.33 8.08 16.97
CA ALA A 98 -9.37 8.88 16.34
C ALA A 98 -9.76 8.43 14.90
N PHE A 99 -8.98 7.55 14.27
CA PHE A 99 -9.25 7.00 12.93
C PHE A 99 -9.96 5.64 12.97
N GLY A 100 -10.08 5.02 14.13
CA GLY A 100 -10.74 3.73 14.30
C GLY A 100 -9.93 2.72 15.10
N SER A 101 -10.34 1.47 15.06
CA SER A 101 -9.72 0.35 15.76
C SER A 101 -9.40 -0.79 14.80
N GLY A 102 -8.49 -1.70 15.20
CA GLY A 102 -8.11 -2.89 14.47
C GLY A 102 -6.95 -2.69 13.48
N PRO A 103 -6.64 -3.73 12.68
CA PRO A 103 -5.45 -3.76 11.83
C PRO A 103 -5.49 -2.69 10.74
N ARG A 104 -4.31 -2.13 10.46
CA ARG A 104 -4.11 -1.07 9.46
C ARG A 104 -3.12 -1.46 8.37
N CYS A 105 -2.15 -2.29 8.71
CA CYS A 105 -1.18 -2.80 7.77
C CYS A 105 -1.84 -3.83 6.86
N ALA A 106 -1.73 -3.68 5.55
CA ALA A 106 -2.10 -4.73 4.61
C ALA A 106 -1.09 -5.88 4.71
N ALA A 107 -1.57 -7.10 4.63
CA ALA A 107 -0.70 -8.26 4.48
C ALA A 107 0.08 -8.19 3.16
N VAL A 108 1.19 -8.92 3.07
CA VAL A 108 1.91 -9.13 1.81
C VAL A 108 2.17 -10.62 1.60
N SER A 109 2.19 -11.08 0.35
CA SER A 109 2.37 -12.49 0.00
C SER A 109 3.24 -12.66 -1.23
N ASP A 110 4.01 -13.74 -1.30
CA ASP A 110 4.68 -14.21 -2.51
C ASP A 110 4.01 -15.49 -3.08
N GLY A 111 2.84 -15.84 -2.54
CA GLY A 111 2.10 -17.05 -2.87
C GLY A 111 2.51 -18.28 -2.05
N SER A 112 3.70 -18.31 -1.45
CA SER A 112 4.17 -19.40 -0.56
C SER A 112 4.07 -19.03 0.92
N ILE A 113 4.32 -17.76 1.23
CA ILE A 113 4.20 -17.17 2.57
C ILE A 113 3.26 -15.97 2.55
N VAL A 114 2.75 -15.65 3.73
CA VAL A 114 2.03 -14.40 4.04
C VAL A 114 2.71 -13.75 5.22
N ILE A 115 3.02 -12.47 5.08
CA ILE A 115 3.49 -11.64 6.18
C ILE A 115 2.33 -10.79 6.66
N THR A 116 2.03 -10.88 7.94
CA THR A 116 1.04 -10.07 8.64
C THR A 116 1.73 -9.22 9.71
N GLN A 117 1.26 -7.99 9.91
CA GLN A 117 1.83 -7.05 10.86
C GLN A 117 0.73 -6.41 11.68
N SER A 118 0.87 -6.43 13.01
CA SER A 118 -0.04 -5.73 13.91
C SER A 118 0.28 -4.25 14.00
N CYS A 119 -0.70 -3.46 14.41
CA CYS A 119 -0.47 -2.05 14.71
C CYS A 119 0.50 -1.84 15.89
N ARG A 120 0.77 -2.86 16.71
CA ARG A 120 1.65 -2.78 17.89
C ARG A 120 3.04 -3.36 17.65
N GLY A 121 3.31 -3.84 16.44
CA GLY A 121 4.64 -4.30 16.01
C GLY A 121 4.89 -5.79 16.16
N GLU A 122 3.85 -6.62 16.26
CA GLU A 122 3.99 -8.07 16.06
C GLU A 122 4.00 -8.36 14.56
N LEU A 123 4.97 -9.10 14.07
CA LEU A 123 5.11 -9.52 12.68
C LEU A 123 5.12 -11.05 12.61
N HIS A 124 4.19 -11.63 11.87
CA HIS A 124 4.12 -13.06 11.62
C HIS A 124 4.47 -13.38 10.17
N CYS A 125 5.20 -14.46 9.95
CA CYS A 125 5.33 -15.15 8.68
C CYS A 125 4.53 -16.44 8.74
N LEU A 126 3.56 -16.57 7.88
CA LEU A 126 2.64 -17.71 7.82
C LEU A 126 2.88 -18.50 6.54
N ASN A 127 2.60 -19.79 6.57
CA ASN A 127 2.42 -20.56 5.35
C ASN A 127 1.15 -20.09 4.63
N ALA A 128 1.24 -19.63 3.38
CA ALA A 128 0.12 -19.04 2.65
C ALA A 128 -1.08 -19.97 2.49
N ARG A 129 -0.84 -21.29 2.38
CA ARG A 129 -1.89 -22.28 2.18
C ARG A 129 -2.62 -22.66 3.47
N SER A 130 -1.88 -22.88 4.55
CA SER A 130 -2.41 -23.45 5.79
C SER A 130 -2.61 -22.44 6.91
N GLY A 131 -2.04 -21.23 6.81
CA GLY A 131 -2.00 -20.24 7.89
C GLY A 131 -1.05 -20.62 9.04
N ALA A 132 -0.30 -21.73 8.91
CA ALA A 132 0.61 -22.17 9.95
C ALA A 132 1.75 -21.17 10.15
N LEU A 133 1.96 -20.75 11.40
CA LEU A 133 3.06 -19.86 11.77
C LEU A 133 4.41 -20.54 11.47
N ARG A 134 5.28 -19.84 10.72
CA ARG A 134 6.67 -20.25 10.45
C ARG A 134 7.63 -19.60 11.44
N TRP A 135 7.54 -18.28 11.57
CA TRP A 135 8.32 -17.48 12.50
C TRP A 135 7.58 -16.17 12.83
N ARG A 136 8.02 -15.54 13.90
CA ARG A 136 7.51 -14.23 14.31
C ARG A 136 8.61 -13.39 14.94
N VAL A 137 8.44 -12.08 14.92
CA VAL A 137 9.26 -11.09 15.62
C VAL A 137 8.36 -10.00 16.18
N ASN A 138 8.80 -9.36 17.27
CA ASN A 138 8.11 -8.24 17.88
C ASN A 138 9.01 -7.01 17.91
N TYR A 139 8.63 -5.94 17.25
CA TYR A 139 9.47 -4.76 17.08
C TYR A 139 9.86 -4.10 18.40
N VAL A 140 8.94 -4.06 19.36
CA VAL A 140 9.18 -3.45 20.67
C VAL A 140 10.11 -4.32 21.53
N LYS A 141 9.89 -5.63 21.57
CA LYS A 141 10.66 -6.56 22.41
C LYS A 141 12.03 -6.87 21.83
N ASP A 142 12.10 -7.13 20.53
CA ASP A 142 13.28 -7.69 19.88
C ASP A 142 14.21 -6.59 19.34
N PHE A 143 13.68 -5.40 19.03
CA PHE A 143 14.43 -4.28 18.44
C PHE A 143 14.35 -2.99 19.23
N HIS A 144 13.73 -3.00 20.43
CA HIS A 144 13.55 -1.81 21.29
C HIS A 144 12.85 -0.64 20.57
N ALA A 145 12.03 -0.94 19.57
CA ALA A 145 11.23 0.04 18.87
C ALA A 145 10.19 0.66 19.82
N VAL A 146 9.84 1.92 19.58
CA VAL A 146 8.92 2.64 20.46
C VAL A 146 7.50 2.57 19.89
N TYR A 147 6.56 2.08 20.71
CA TYR A 147 5.14 2.15 20.44
C TYR A 147 4.45 2.97 21.53
N THR A 148 4.04 4.18 21.20
CA THR A 148 3.34 5.09 22.13
C THR A 148 1.83 5.05 22.00
N GLY A 149 1.32 4.61 20.84
CA GLY A 149 -0.07 4.81 20.46
C GLY A 149 -0.42 6.32 20.38
N GLU A 150 -1.68 6.67 20.36
CA GLU A 150 -2.14 8.07 20.27
C GLU A 150 -1.93 8.83 21.58
N LYS A 151 -0.67 9.09 21.95
CA LYS A 151 -0.30 9.84 23.15
C LYS A 151 0.49 11.09 22.78
N GLY A 152 -0.05 12.24 23.15
CA GLY A 152 0.63 13.52 22.94
C GLY A 152 0.75 13.92 21.48
N THR A 153 1.63 14.89 21.21
CA THR A 153 1.87 15.47 19.89
C THR A 153 3.26 15.18 19.33
N THR A 154 4.05 14.35 20.04
CA THR A 154 5.41 14.01 19.62
C THR A 154 5.38 13.17 18.34
N ALA A 155 6.18 13.53 17.36
CA ALA A 155 6.35 12.76 16.13
C ALA A 155 6.95 11.37 16.43
N GLY A 156 6.59 10.39 15.62
CA GLY A 156 7.14 9.05 15.72
C GLY A 156 6.47 8.15 16.77
N GLY A 157 7.23 7.15 17.23
CA GLY A 157 6.78 6.18 18.25
C GLY A 157 5.57 5.34 17.83
N ALA A 158 5.38 5.08 16.52
CA ALA A 158 4.21 4.38 15.97
C ALA A 158 2.89 4.91 16.57
N ARG A 159 2.75 6.21 16.64
CA ARG A 159 1.61 6.91 17.23
C ARG A 159 0.25 6.41 16.71
N HIS A 160 0.14 6.15 15.42
CA HIS A 160 -1.04 5.61 14.76
C HIS A 160 -0.93 4.11 14.47
N GLY A 161 -0.06 3.41 15.17
CA GLY A 161 0.27 2.01 14.94
C GLY A 161 1.23 1.83 13.77
N TYR A 162 1.84 0.64 13.68
CA TYR A 162 2.63 0.22 12.53
C TYR A 162 1.68 -0.09 11.38
N SER A 163 1.53 0.82 10.42
CA SER A 163 0.59 0.69 9.30
C SER A 163 1.27 0.60 7.92
N GLY A 164 2.55 0.92 7.83
CA GLY A 164 3.34 0.73 6.62
C GLY A 164 3.59 -0.76 6.37
N SER A 165 3.13 -1.27 5.23
CA SER A 165 3.31 -2.68 4.89
C SER A 165 4.79 -3.02 4.67
N PRO A 166 5.27 -4.16 5.18
CA PRO A 166 6.56 -4.71 4.79
C PRO A 166 6.57 -5.07 3.29
N CYS A 167 7.74 -5.44 2.79
CA CYS A 167 7.91 -5.91 1.42
C CYS A 167 8.55 -7.30 1.43
N ILE A 168 8.08 -8.20 0.56
CA ILE A 168 8.77 -9.44 0.24
C ILE A 168 9.57 -9.21 -1.05
N ASP A 169 10.88 -9.48 -1.02
CA ASP A 169 11.77 -9.39 -2.18
C ASP A 169 12.65 -10.63 -2.26
N GLY A 170 12.23 -11.62 -3.02
CA GLY A 170 12.86 -12.94 -3.11
C GLY A 170 12.86 -13.64 -1.75
N GLU A 171 14.03 -14.04 -1.27
CA GLU A 171 14.20 -14.76 0.01
C GLU A 171 14.21 -13.84 1.24
N HIS A 172 13.70 -12.61 1.13
CA HIS A 172 13.79 -11.62 2.20
C HIS A 172 12.46 -10.90 2.46
N VAL A 173 12.27 -10.55 3.72
CA VAL A 173 11.18 -9.68 4.20
C VAL A 173 11.81 -8.41 4.75
N ILE A 174 11.38 -7.25 4.28
CA ILE A 174 11.95 -5.95 4.69
C ILE A 174 10.85 -5.12 5.32
N ALA A 175 11.10 -4.58 6.51
CA ALA A 175 10.12 -3.81 7.27
C ALA A 175 10.73 -2.55 7.89
N GLN A 176 9.92 -1.50 8.03
CA GLN A 176 10.22 -0.36 8.89
C GLN A 176 9.91 -0.73 10.34
N VAL A 177 10.94 -0.91 11.15
CA VAL A 177 10.84 -1.36 12.55
C VAL A 177 10.94 -0.19 13.52
N GLY A 178 11.86 0.75 13.28
CA GLY A 178 11.94 1.99 14.05
C GLY A 178 12.65 1.88 15.40
N GLY A 179 13.47 0.85 15.59
CA GLY A 179 14.31 0.70 16.78
C GLY A 179 15.71 1.32 16.61
N PRO A 180 16.46 1.50 17.69
CA PRO A 180 17.83 1.98 17.63
C PRO A 180 18.73 1.02 16.81
N GLY A 181 19.39 1.54 15.75
CA GLY A 181 20.16 0.73 14.80
C GLY A 181 19.30 -0.21 13.93
N ALA A 182 17.99 -0.15 14.06
CA ALA A 182 17.02 -1.03 13.43
C ALA A 182 15.82 -0.22 12.90
N GLY A 183 16.06 0.93 12.31
CA GLY A 183 15.03 1.74 11.64
C GLY A 183 14.37 0.94 10.52
N VAL A 184 15.18 0.24 9.73
CA VAL A 184 14.74 -0.73 8.72
C VAL A 184 15.47 -2.04 8.94
N VAL A 185 14.74 -3.16 8.89
CA VAL A 185 15.29 -4.50 9.11
C VAL A 185 14.92 -5.40 7.94
N CYS A 186 15.91 -6.17 7.48
CA CYS A 186 15.76 -7.23 6.50
C CYS A 186 15.86 -8.58 7.19
N PHE A 187 14.83 -9.38 7.05
CA PHE A 187 14.74 -10.74 7.60
C PHE A 187 14.87 -11.77 6.47
N ALA A 188 15.45 -12.92 6.77
CA ALA A 188 15.34 -14.07 5.90
C ALA A 188 13.89 -14.60 5.93
N ALA A 189 13.27 -14.77 4.77
CA ALA A 189 11.89 -15.25 4.66
C ALA A 189 11.69 -16.67 5.21
N ALA A 190 12.75 -17.46 5.21
CA ALA A 190 12.70 -18.86 5.65
C ALA A 190 12.49 -19.02 7.16
N ASP A 191 13.18 -18.22 7.97
CA ASP A 191 13.30 -18.44 9.42
C ASP A 191 13.21 -17.15 10.27
N GLY A 192 13.10 -15.96 9.64
CA GLY A 192 12.99 -14.68 10.33
C GLY A 192 14.28 -14.15 10.93
N ARG A 193 15.44 -14.80 10.70
CA ARG A 193 16.72 -14.27 11.17
C ARG A 193 17.04 -12.95 10.49
N VAL A 194 17.66 -12.04 11.23
CA VAL A 194 18.11 -10.75 10.70
C VAL A 194 19.24 -10.98 9.69
N VAL A 195 19.08 -10.48 8.47
CA VAL A 195 20.10 -10.47 7.42
C VAL A 195 20.93 -9.19 7.53
N TRP A 196 20.27 -8.06 7.67
CA TRP A 196 20.85 -6.75 7.97
C TRP A 196 19.81 -5.88 8.68
N GLN A 197 20.29 -4.89 9.41
CA GLN A 197 19.51 -3.80 9.98
C GLN A 197 20.24 -2.48 9.78
N ALA A 198 19.51 -1.39 9.64
CA ALA A 198 20.06 -0.11 9.28
C ALA A 198 19.26 1.05 9.86
N GLU A 199 19.93 2.18 10.03
CA GLU A 199 19.42 3.48 10.41
C GLU A 199 18.74 3.51 11.79
N ASN A 200 18.47 4.72 12.28
CA ASN A 200 17.83 4.96 13.57
C ASN A 200 16.45 5.61 13.42
N ASP A 201 15.99 5.79 12.19
CA ASP A 201 14.73 6.45 11.89
C ASP A 201 13.57 5.67 12.51
N GLN A 202 12.62 6.38 13.08
CA GLN A 202 11.36 5.76 13.47
C GLN A 202 10.51 5.44 12.25
N ALA A 203 9.73 4.37 12.35
CA ALA A 203 8.88 3.92 11.25
C ALA A 203 7.86 4.98 10.85
N GLY A 204 7.77 5.25 9.54
CA GLY A 204 6.67 5.97 8.93
C GLY A 204 5.45 5.06 8.74
N TYR A 205 4.47 5.52 7.98
CA TYR A 205 3.23 4.78 7.73
C TYR A 205 3.10 4.32 6.28
N ALA A 206 4.06 4.69 5.43
CA ALA A 206 4.12 4.27 4.04
C ALA A 206 4.67 2.85 3.89
N PRO A 207 4.25 2.09 2.87
CA PRO A 207 4.82 0.78 2.58
C PRO A 207 6.31 0.88 2.19
N VAL A 208 7.05 -0.19 2.45
CA VAL A 208 8.41 -0.36 1.95
C VAL A 208 8.36 -0.69 0.46
N ILE A 209 9.21 -0.05 -0.33
CA ILE A 209 9.34 -0.29 -1.77
C ILE A 209 10.74 -0.82 -2.08
N VAL A 210 10.84 -1.85 -2.92
CA VAL A 210 12.11 -2.34 -3.45
C VAL A 210 12.12 -2.21 -4.96
N THR A 211 13.03 -1.38 -5.47
CA THR A 211 13.11 -1.10 -6.91
C THR A 211 14.55 -0.78 -7.34
N THR A 212 14.78 -0.63 -8.64
CA THR A 212 16.07 -0.20 -9.17
C THR A 212 16.02 1.28 -9.52
N ILE A 213 16.91 2.08 -8.95
CA ILE A 213 17.05 3.52 -9.19
C ILE A 213 18.53 3.80 -9.46
N ALA A 214 18.83 4.58 -10.49
CA ALA A 214 20.19 4.87 -10.91
C ALA A 214 21.09 3.61 -11.07
N GLY A 215 20.49 2.53 -11.58
CA GLY A 215 21.17 1.24 -11.82
C GLY A 215 21.41 0.39 -10.57
N VAL A 216 21.01 0.82 -9.37
CA VAL A 216 21.21 0.11 -8.11
C VAL A 216 19.86 -0.35 -7.54
N ARG A 217 19.76 -1.64 -7.15
CA ARG A 217 18.59 -2.14 -6.44
C ARG A 217 18.56 -1.61 -5.02
N GLN A 218 17.49 -0.91 -4.68
CA GLN A 218 17.36 -0.14 -3.45
C GLN A 218 16.07 -0.47 -2.72
N VAL A 219 16.12 -0.31 -1.40
CA VAL A 219 14.96 -0.25 -0.51
C VAL A 219 14.67 1.22 -0.26
N VAL A 220 13.47 1.66 -0.62
CA VAL A 220 13.00 3.02 -0.37
C VAL A 220 12.00 3.00 0.76
N CYS A 221 12.29 3.77 1.82
CA CYS A 221 11.40 3.95 2.96
C CYS A 221 11.06 5.43 3.14
N PHE A 222 9.82 5.70 3.47
CA PHE A 222 9.39 7.02 3.92
C PHE A 222 9.20 6.97 5.43
N THR A 223 10.27 7.28 6.13
CA THR A 223 10.37 7.26 7.60
C THR A 223 9.78 8.53 8.21
N VAL A 224 9.77 8.64 9.53
CA VAL A 224 9.35 9.88 10.23
C VAL A 224 10.20 11.08 9.82
N ASP A 225 11.48 10.88 9.50
CA ASP A 225 12.44 11.94 9.18
C ASP A 225 12.54 12.27 7.68
N GLY A 226 11.88 11.48 6.84
CA GLY A 226 11.85 11.68 5.39
C GLY A 226 12.11 10.42 4.58
N LEU A 227 12.49 10.63 3.31
CA LEU A 227 12.83 9.54 2.41
C LEU A 227 14.27 9.08 2.62
N ILE A 228 14.45 7.76 2.66
CA ILE A 228 15.77 7.11 2.61
C ILE A 228 15.81 6.05 1.52
N GLY A 229 16.94 5.92 0.87
CA GLY A 229 17.29 4.83 -0.04
C GLY A 229 18.43 4.02 0.53
N LEU A 230 18.19 2.72 0.76
CA LEU A 230 19.18 1.79 1.28
C LEU A 230 19.59 0.81 0.19
N ARG A 231 20.86 0.39 0.18
CA ARG A 231 21.29 -0.68 -0.72
C ARG A 231 20.62 -1.99 -0.31
N ARG A 232 19.96 -2.63 -1.26
CA ARG A 232 19.14 -3.84 -1.01
C ARG A 232 19.96 -4.98 -0.40
N SER A 233 21.23 -5.13 -0.77
CA SER A 233 22.04 -6.29 -0.37
C SER A 233 22.53 -6.26 1.08
N ASP A 234 22.70 -5.08 1.67
CA ASP A 234 23.35 -4.95 2.98
C ASP A 234 22.80 -3.82 3.87
N GLY A 235 21.76 -3.13 3.42
CA GLY A 235 21.13 -2.05 4.18
C GLY A 235 21.93 -0.74 4.24
N ARG A 236 23.07 -0.62 3.55
CA ARG A 236 23.86 0.61 3.54
C ARG A 236 23.05 1.78 3.03
N LEU A 237 23.04 2.88 3.78
CA LEU A 237 22.41 4.14 3.34
C LEU A 237 23.11 4.64 2.07
N LEU A 238 22.31 4.86 1.02
CA LEU A 238 22.78 5.42 -0.25
C LEU A 238 22.46 6.90 -0.35
N TRP A 239 21.28 7.29 0.07
CA TRP A 239 20.84 8.68 0.05
C TRP A 239 19.72 8.93 1.06
N ARG A 240 19.55 10.22 1.40
CA ARG A 240 18.48 10.70 2.29
C ARG A 240 17.95 12.03 1.77
N THR A 241 16.62 12.19 1.81
CA THR A 241 15.93 13.46 1.56
C THR A 241 15.10 13.80 2.79
N PRO A 242 15.53 14.74 3.63
CA PRO A 242 14.78 15.15 4.81
C PRO A 242 13.43 15.76 4.44
N ILE A 243 12.36 15.26 5.06
CA ILE A 243 11.00 15.77 4.92
C ILE A 243 10.41 15.83 6.32
N THR A 244 10.32 17.03 6.87
CA THR A 244 9.87 17.22 8.26
C THR A 244 8.45 17.74 8.28
N THR A 245 7.62 17.14 9.12
CA THR A 245 6.27 17.62 9.46
C THR A 245 6.09 17.55 10.99
N SER A 246 5.11 18.27 11.51
CA SER A 246 4.89 18.37 12.97
C SER A 246 4.67 17.01 13.64
N LEU A 247 4.12 16.03 12.92
CA LEU A 247 3.78 14.70 13.44
C LEU A 247 4.60 13.57 12.84
N GLY A 248 5.49 13.84 11.87
CA GLY A 248 6.19 12.78 11.13
C GLY A 248 5.23 11.79 10.44
N ARG A 249 4.03 12.25 10.08
CA ARG A 249 2.96 11.41 9.54
C ARG A 249 3.08 11.27 8.03
N HIS A 250 3.97 10.41 7.61
CA HIS A 250 4.26 10.11 6.21
C HIS A 250 3.54 8.83 5.81
N VAL A 251 2.40 8.98 5.12
CA VAL A 251 1.44 7.89 4.86
C VAL A 251 1.49 7.38 3.43
N ILE A 252 1.64 8.31 2.46
CA ILE A 252 1.54 7.93 1.06
C ILE A 252 2.76 7.14 0.60
N ALA A 253 2.52 6.12 -0.21
CA ALA A 253 3.59 5.37 -0.85
C ALA A 253 4.41 6.29 -1.77
N PRO A 254 5.75 6.28 -1.69
CA PRO A 254 6.58 6.92 -2.70
C PRO A 254 6.28 6.36 -4.09
N VAL A 255 6.33 7.22 -5.11
CA VAL A 255 6.23 6.83 -6.52
C VAL A 255 7.59 6.98 -7.17
N VAL A 256 8.01 5.98 -7.93
CA VAL A 256 9.28 6.02 -8.67
C VAL A 256 8.99 6.19 -10.15
N HIS A 257 9.61 7.23 -10.75
CA HIS A 257 9.53 7.54 -12.19
C HIS A 257 10.94 7.72 -12.74
N GLY A 258 11.47 6.70 -13.39
CA GLY A 258 12.89 6.66 -13.74
C GLY A 258 13.76 6.79 -12.49
N ASP A 259 14.61 7.82 -12.45
CA ASP A 259 15.46 8.12 -11.30
C ASP A 259 14.87 9.18 -10.35
N LEU A 260 13.59 9.51 -10.50
CA LEU A 260 12.84 10.37 -9.58
C LEU A 260 12.10 9.53 -8.55
N VAL A 261 12.28 9.86 -7.27
CA VAL A 261 11.47 9.35 -6.16
C VAL A 261 10.56 10.49 -5.68
N ILE A 262 9.25 10.31 -5.84
CA ILE A 262 8.25 11.35 -5.56
C ILE A 262 7.45 10.93 -4.34
N ALA A 263 7.44 11.79 -3.33
CA ALA A 263 6.65 11.60 -2.12
C ALA A 263 6.13 12.94 -1.59
N GLY A 264 5.19 12.88 -0.68
CA GLY A 264 4.64 14.09 -0.08
C GLY A 264 3.96 13.83 1.24
N SER A 265 3.59 14.90 1.92
CA SER A 265 2.90 14.82 3.20
C SER A 265 2.07 16.08 3.41
N HIS A 266 1.10 15.97 4.31
CA HIS A 266 0.08 16.98 4.62
C HIS A 266 0.59 18.40 4.95
N GLU A 267 1.84 18.56 5.36
CA GLU A 267 2.45 19.87 5.65
C GLU A 267 3.60 20.20 4.70
N ALA A 268 4.21 19.19 4.10
CA ALA A 268 5.42 19.33 3.29
C ALA A 268 5.14 19.58 1.80
N GLY A 269 3.94 19.27 1.32
CA GLY A 269 3.64 19.27 -0.11
C GLY A 269 4.15 18.02 -0.81
N LEU A 270 4.29 18.11 -2.13
CA LEU A 270 4.79 17.04 -3.00
C LEU A 270 6.23 17.36 -3.42
N ILE A 271 7.13 16.38 -3.31
CA ILE A 271 8.57 16.57 -3.50
C ILE A 271 9.08 15.45 -4.40
N ALA A 272 9.84 15.80 -5.43
CA ALA A 272 10.60 14.85 -6.22
C ALA A 272 12.09 14.95 -5.90
N THR A 273 12.66 13.81 -5.56
CA THR A 273 14.09 13.61 -5.33
C THR A 273 14.68 12.93 -6.54
N HIS A 274 15.63 13.55 -7.21
CA HIS A 274 16.41 12.95 -8.29
C HIS A 274 17.62 12.22 -7.70
N VAL A 275 17.66 10.92 -7.93
CA VAL A 275 18.72 10.02 -7.46
C VAL A 275 19.62 9.68 -8.64
N THR A 276 20.92 9.95 -8.54
CA THR A 276 21.87 9.75 -9.62
C THR A 276 23.07 8.94 -9.16
N ALA A 277 23.60 8.10 -10.05
CA ALA A 277 24.91 7.48 -9.87
C ALA A 277 26.01 8.48 -10.22
N THR A 278 27.04 8.57 -9.37
CA THR A 278 28.24 9.39 -9.58
C THR A 278 29.47 8.53 -9.40
N ALA A 279 30.67 9.09 -9.69
CA ALA A 279 31.91 8.38 -9.45
C ALA A 279 32.14 8.03 -7.96
N ASP A 280 31.58 8.83 -7.04
CA ASP A 280 31.70 8.65 -5.60
C ASP A 280 30.58 7.85 -4.96
N GLY A 281 29.61 7.39 -5.75
CA GLY A 281 28.46 6.60 -5.27
C GLY A 281 27.11 7.15 -5.75
N ILE A 282 26.09 7.00 -4.91
CA ILE A 282 24.73 7.50 -5.20
C ILE A 282 24.53 8.85 -4.53
N MET A 283 23.99 9.81 -5.28
CA MET A 283 23.65 11.15 -4.81
C MET A 283 22.15 11.40 -5.02
N ALA A 284 21.53 12.10 -4.07
CA ALA A 284 20.15 12.57 -4.19
C ALA A 284 20.10 14.09 -4.08
N ARG A 285 19.26 14.72 -4.91
CA ARG A 285 18.96 16.15 -4.87
C ARG A 285 17.47 16.39 -5.13
N GLU A 286 16.93 17.46 -4.58
CA GLU A 286 15.59 17.90 -4.94
C GLU A 286 15.55 18.28 -6.42
N ALA A 287 14.64 17.65 -7.17
CA ALA A 287 14.39 17.98 -8.58
C ALA A 287 13.37 19.09 -8.66
N TRP A 288 12.27 18.94 -7.94
CA TRP A 288 11.20 19.93 -7.82
C TRP A 288 10.42 19.74 -6.51
N ARG A 289 9.77 20.83 -6.09
CA ARG A 289 8.87 20.84 -4.91
C ARG A 289 7.60 21.62 -5.23
N ARG A 290 6.48 21.08 -4.78
CA ARG A 290 5.21 21.79 -4.74
C ARG A 290 4.83 22.01 -3.28
N GLY A 291 4.20 23.13 -3.00
CA GLY A 291 3.83 23.54 -1.65
C GLY A 291 2.58 22.83 -1.11
N LYS A 292 1.94 23.46 -0.12
CA LYS A 292 0.76 22.93 0.57
C LYS A 292 -0.48 22.82 -0.32
N ASP A 293 -0.50 23.49 -1.45
CA ASP A 293 -1.53 23.35 -2.50
C ASP A 293 -1.55 21.96 -3.14
N LEU A 294 -0.42 21.24 -3.08
CA LEU A 294 -0.27 19.85 -3.50
C LEU A 294 0.26 18.98 -2.34
N ALA A 295 -0.46 18.96 -1.23
CA ALA A 295 -0.10 18.22 -0.02
C ALA A 295 -0.97 16.97 0.15
N PRO A 296 -0.59 15.80 -0.39
CA PRO A 296 -1.35 14.58 -0.18
C PRO A 296 -1.30 14.15 1.29
N ASN A 297 -2.39 13.59 1.79
CA ASN A 297 -2.51 13.22 3.20
C ASN A 297 -2.57 11.70 3.40
N PHE A 298 -3.61 11.03 2.87
CA PHE A 298 -3.86 9.61 3.09
C PHE A 298 -3.90 8.79 1.80
N SER A 299 -3.99 9.45 0.66
CA SER A 299 -4.20 8.83 -0.64
C SER A 299 -2.90 8.81 -1.44
N SER A 300 -2.39 7.62 -1.71
CA SER A 300 -1.19 7.45 -2.54
C SER A 300 -1.51 7.73 -4.00
N ALA A 301 -0.60 8.40 -4.70
CA ALA A 301 -0.71 8.64 -6.12
C ALA A 301 -0.55 7.35 -6.95
N VAL A 302 -1.14 7.34 -8.15
CA VAL A 302 -0.77 6.41 -9.22
C VAL A 302 -0.08 7.16 -10.34
N LEU A 303 0.89 6.51 -10.97
CA LEU A 303 1.64 7.05 -12.12
C LEU A 303 1.16 6.37 -13.39
N VAL A 304 0.54 7.12 -14.28
CA VAL A 304 0.09 6.62 -15.58
C VAL A 304 0.63 7.54 -16.68
N ALA A 305 1.31 6.97 -17.66
CA ALA A 305 1.85 7.70 -18.82
C ALA A 305 2.63 8.98 -18.44
N GLY A 306 3.47 8.91 -17.39
CA GLY A 306 4.30 10.04 -16.94
C GLY A 306 3.57 11.09 -16.10
N HIS A 307 2.30 10.88 -15.77
CA HIS A 307 1.51 11.78 -14.95
C HIS A 307 1.06 11.11 -13.64
N LEU A 308 1.12 11.86 -12.54
CA LEU A 308 0.61 11.47 -11.25
C LEU A 308 -0.86 11.85 -11.14
N TYR A 309 -1.68 10.91 -10.72
CA TYR A 309 -3.08 11.16 -10.35
C TYR A 309 -3.18 10.95 -8.83
N LEU A 310 -3.49 12.00 -8.10
CA LEU A 310 -3.47 11.99 -6.63
C LEU A 310 -4.55 12.90 -6.04
N LEU A 311 -4.91 12.61 -4.79
CA LEU A 311 -5.82 13.45 -4.01
C LEU A 311 -4.99 14.43 -3.17
N THR A 312 -5.33 15.73 -3.25
CA THR A 312 -4.85 16.76 -2.34
C THR A 312 -6.05 17.45 -1.67
N GLY A 313 -6.06 17.51 -0.33
CA GLY A 313 -7.29 17.86 0.37
C GLY A 313 -8.43 16.94 -0.05
N ASN A 314 -9.48 17.47 -0.67
CA ASN A 314 -10.60 16.71 -1.24
C ASN A 314 -10.72 16.86 -2.76
N GLN A 315 -9.64 17.28 -3.43
CA GLN A 315 -9.57 17.49 -4.87
C GLN A 315 -8.65 16.46 -5.53
N MET A 316 -9.07 15.90 -6.64
CA MET A 316 -8.22 15.09 -7.50
C MET A 316 -7.40 15.98 -8.41
N VAL A 317 -6.11 15.70 -8.55
CA VAL A 317 -5.21 16.46 -9.40
C VAL A 317 -4.42 15.55 -10.31
N CYS A 318 -4.11 16.05 -11.52
CA CYS A 318 -3.14 15.48 -12.44
C CYS A 318 -1.89 16.35 -12.43
N VAL A 319 -0.73 15.73 -12.26
CA VAL A 319 0.57 16.41 -12.16
C VAL A 319 1.56 15.71 -13.08
N ASP A 320 2.28 16.46 -13.89
CA ASP A 320 3.43 15.95 -14.64
C ASP A 320 4.52 15.49 -13.67
N ALA A 321 4.88 14.21 -13.73
CA ALA A 321 5.80 13.61 -12.77
C ALA A 321 7.24 14.13 -12.90
N THR A 322 7.63 14.60 -14.07
CA THR A 322 8.99 15.11 -14.34
C THR A 322 9.19 16.53 -13.85
N THR A 323 8.15 17.37 -13.97
CA THR A 323 8.25 18.82 -13.69
C THR A 323 7.51 19.26 -12.43
N GLY A 324 6.60 18.42 -11.92
CA GLY A 324 5.69 18.78 -10.83
C GLY A 324 4.59 19.76 -11.24
N MET A 325 4.43 20.07 -12.53
CA MET A 325 3.40 21.00 -13.02
C MET A 325 2.01 20.35 -12.92
N GLU A 326 1.08 21.06 -12.27
CA GLU A 326 -0.33 20.70 -12.25
C GLU A 326 -0.91 20.89 -13.65
N GLN A 327 -1.58 19.86 -14.15
CA GLN A 327 -2.23 19.85 -15.46
C GLN A 327 -3.71 20.24 -15.32
N TRP A 328 -4.39 19.63 -14.36
CA TRP A 328 -5.77 19.94 -14.04
C TRP A 328 -6.10 19.56 -12.57
N ARG A 329 -7.21 20.09 -12.08
CA ARG A 329 -7.77 19.84 -10.76
C ARG A 329 -9.28 19.63 -10.87
N GLN A 330 -9.81 18.63 -10.15
CA GLN A 330 -11.23 18.27 -10.17
C GLN A 330 -11.78 18.13 -8.76
N ASP A 331 -12.88 18.83 -8.50
CA ASP A 331 -13.68 18.73 -7.28
C ASP A 331 -14.76 17.66 -7.38
N GLY A 332 -15.37 17.33 -6.23
CA GLY A 332 -16.60 16.54 -6.16
C GLY A 332 -16.44 15.03 -6.36
N LEU A 333 -15.22 14.52 -6.27
CA LEU A 333 -14.97 13.07 -6.40
C LEU A 333 -14.95 12.33 -5.07
N VAL A 334 -14.82 13.04 -3.94
CA VAL A 334 -14.79 12.48 -2.59
C VAL A 334 -15.71 13.27 -1.66
N GLY A 335 -16.28 12.58 -0.66
CA GLY A 335 -17.25 13.18 0.27
C GLY A 335 -16.64 13.75 1.55
N GLY A 336 -15.41 13.35 1.88
CA GLY A 336 -14.74 13.77 3.11
C GLY A 336 -14.30 15.22 3.12
N SER A 337 -14.13 15.79 4.32
CA SER A 337 -13.47 17.09 4.47
C SER A 337 -12.01 17.00 4.03
N PRO A 338 -11.35 18.10 3.62
CA PRO A 338 -9.96 18.08 3.16
C PRO A 338 -8.99 17.39 4.12
N ALA A 339 -9.25 17.48 5.44
CA ALA A 339 -8.42 16.83 6.45
C ALA A 339 -8.65 15.32 6.60
N ARG A 340 -9.75 14.79 6.05
CA ARG A 340 -10.18 13.37 6.20
C ARG A 340 -10.62 12.73 4.89
N ALA A 341 -10.47 13.41 3.76
CA ALA A 341 -10.78 12.82 2.46
C ALA A 341 -9.84 11.68 2.12
N PHE A 342 -10.39 10.65 1.50
CA PHE A 342 -9.65 9.47 1.06
C PHE A 342 -10.13 9.04 -0.33
N ALA A 343 -9.18 8.63 -1.14
CA ALA A 343 -9.43 7.90 -2.36
C ALA A 343 -8.28 6.91 -2.61
N ALA A 344 -8.62 5.73 -3.08
CA ALA A 344 -7.65 4.74 -3.55
C ALA A 344 -7.71 4.66 -5.06
N CYS A 345 -6.56 4.78 -5.74
CA CYS A 345 -6.47 4.72 -7.19
C CYS A 345 -5.76 3.44 -7.64
N ILE A 346 -6.24 2.88 -8.77
CA ILE A 346 -5.57 1.83 -9.54
C ILE A 346 -5.39 2.36 -10.97
N GLY A 347 -4.15 2.33 -11.47
CA GLY A 347 -3.83 2.66 -12.87
C GLY A 347 -4.20 1.49 -13.79
N LEU A 348 -5.04 1.76 -14.78
CA LEU A 348 -5.54 0.80 -15.76
C LEU A 348 -5.15 1.24 -17.16
N HIS A 349 -3.85 1.16 -17.50
CA HIS A 349 -3.27 1.60 -18.77
C HIS A 349 -3.56 3.08 -19.06
N ASP A 350 -4.63 3.37 -19.83
CA ASP A 350 -5.10 4.69 -20.22
C ASP A 350 -6.28 5.21 -19.35
N HIS A 351 -6.60 4.51 -18.27
CA HIS A 351 -7.64 4.89 -17.30
C HIS A 351 -7.12 4.86 -15.87
N VAL A 352 -7.83 5.53 -14.98
CA VAL A 352 -7.68 5.42 -13.53
C VAL A 352 -9.00 4.97 -12.93
N LEU A 353 -8.95 3.90 -12.17
CA LEU A 353 -10.05 3.44 -11.32
C LEU A 353 -9.87 4.04 -9.93
N LEU A 354 -10.85 4.75 -9.45
CA LEU A 354 -10.84 5.42 -8.15
C LEU A 354 -11.96 4.87 -7.27
N LEU A 355 -11.61 4.40 -6.07
CA LEU A 355 -12.57 4.10 -5.01
C LEU A 355 -12.53 5.25 -4.01
N ASN A 356 -13.64 5.97 -3.85
CA ASN A 356 -13.72 7.10 -2.94
C ASN A 356 -14.18 6.70 -1.52
N ASP A 357 -14.08 7.64 -0.59
CA ASP A 357 -14.44 7.48 0.82
C ASP A 357 -15.95 7.25 1.07
N SER A 358 -16.81 7.50 0.09
CA SER A 358 -18.24 7.21 0.12
C SER A 358 -18.56 5.78 -0.34
N GLY A 359 -17.56 5.06 -0.88
CA GLY A 359 -17.72 3.72 -1.44
C GLY A 359 -18.23 3.69 -2.88
N GLU A 360 -18.10 4.80 -3.61
CA GLU A 360 -18.30 4.83 -5.06
C GLU A 360 -17.01 4.47 -5.79
N LEU A 361 -17.16 3.71 -6.84
CA LEU A 361 -16.13 3.41 -7.81
C LEU A 361 -16.31 4.32 -9.03
N LEU A 362 -15.27 5.05 -9.38
CA LEU A 362 -15.24 5.95 -10.54
C LEU A 362 -14.17 5.46 -11.52
N LEU A 363 -14.47 5.54 -12.79
CA LEU A 363 -13.51 5.29 -13.88
C LEU A 363 -13.37 6.58 -14.70
N PHE A 364 -12.15 7.04 -14.91
CA PHE A 364 -11.87 8.20 -15.74
C PHE A 364 -10.63 7.95 -16.62
N ARG A 365 -10.54 8.67 -17.73
CA ARG A 365 -9.37 8.59 -18.61
C ARG A 365 -8.15 9.20 -17.95
N ALA A 366 -7.01 8.55 -18.11
CA ALA A 366 -5.71 9.10 -17.72
C ALA A 366 -5.23 10.12 -18.80
N ASP A 367 -5.99 11.20 -18.96
CA ASP A 367 -5.73 12.29 -19.92
C ASP A 367 -5.16 13.50 -19.16
N PRO A 368 -3.93 13.95 -19.49
CA PRO A 368 -3.36 15.13 -18.82
C PRO A 368 -4.03 16.44 -19.26
N ALA A 369 -4.76 16.48 -20.37
CA ALA A 369 -5.39 17.71 -20.84
C ALA A 369 -6.63 18.08 -20.00
N ARG A 370 -7.35 17.09 -19.47
CA ARG A 370 -8.58 17.32 -18.69
C ARG A 370 -9.05 16.09 -17.95
N TYR A 371 -9.84 16.28 -16.90
CA TYR A 371 -10.63 15.20 -16.28
C TYR A 371 -11.75 14.76 -17.25
N GLN A 372 -11.88 13.47 -17.46
CA GLN A 372 -12.94 12.89 -18.27
C GLN A 372 -13.45 11.61 -17.61
N GLU A 373 -14.55 11.71 -16.88
CA GLU A 373 -15.23 10.57 -16.28
C GLU A 373 -15.86 9.68 -17.35
N VAL A 374 -15.66 8.39 -17.22
CA VAL A 374 -16.23 7.35 -18.08
C VAL A 374 -17.45 6.72 -17.42
N GLY A 375 -17.46 6.59 -16.10
CA GLY A 375 -18.59 6.07 -15.34
C GLY A 375 -18.33 6.06 -13.85
N ARG A 376 -19.41 5.88 -13.09
CA ARG A 376 -19.38 5.68 -11.64
C ARG A 376 -20.47 4.71 -11.20
N VAL A 377 -20.21 4.01 -10.09
CA VAL A 377 -21.16 3.07 -9.50
C VAL A 377 -20.90 2.94 -8.00
N GLN A 378 -21.96 2.87 -7.19
CA GLN A 378 -21.86 2.58 -5.76
C GLN A 378 -21.55 1.10 -5.55
N VAL A 379 -20.51 0.77 -4.76
CA VAL A 379 -20.05 -0.62 -4.57
C VAL A 379 -20.05 -1.07 -3.12
N CYS A 380 -19.89 -0.16 -2.15
CA CYS A 380 -19.90 -0.48 -0.72
C CYS A 380 -20.34 0.74 0.10
N GLY A 381 -20.29 0.65 1.41
CA GLY A 381 -20.42 1.80 2.33
C GLY A 381 -19.13 2.61 2.42
N LYS A 382 -19.08 3.51 3.41
CA LYS A 382 -17.87 4.34 3.65
C LYS A 382 -16.64 3.49 3.87
N THR A 383 -15.54 3.85 3.18
CA THR A 383 -14.28 3.11 3.20
C THR A 383 -13.07 4.02 3.24
N TRP A 384 -11.97 3.49 3.81
CA TRP A 384 -10.63 4.08 3.79
C TRP A 384 -9.58 3.03 3.41
N CYS A 385 -9.99 2.03 2.64
CA CYS A 385 -9.12 0.91 2.27
C CYS A 385 -8.89 0.87 0.77
N HIS A 386 -7.68 0.52 0.37
CA HIS A 386 -7.37 0.23 -1.03
C HIS A 386 -8.11 -1.04 -1.47
N PRO A 387 -8.69 -1.08 -2.67
CA PRO A 387 -9.20 -2.30 -3.24
C PRO A 387 -8.05 -3.16 -3.80
N ALA A 388 -8.30 -4.46 -3.95
CA ALA A 388 -7.45 -5.41 -4.68
C ALA A 388 -8.15 -5.85 -5.96
N TYR A 389 -7.42 -5.91 -7.07
CA TYR A 389 -7.96 -6.30 -8.37
C TYR A 389 -7.18 -7.47 -8.97
N ALA A 390 -7.87 -8.55 -9.30
CA ALA A 390 -7.29 -9.71 -9.97
C ALA A 390 -8.34 -10.43 -10.82
N ASP A 391 -8.00 -10.80 -12.05
CA ASP A 391 -8.82 -11.63 -12.94
C ASP A 391 -10.28 -11.19 -13.06
N GLY A 392 -10.52 -9.89 -13.28
CA GLY A 392 -11.87 -9.35 -13.42
C GLY A 392 -12.67 -9.31 -12.11
N ARG A 393 -12.02 -9.47 -10.96
CA ARG A 393 -12.60 -9.36 -9.63
C ARG A 393 -11.99 -8.21 -8.87
N LEU A 394 -12.85 -7.42 -8.24
CA LEU A 394 -12.45 -6.37 -7.32
C LEU A 394 -12.84 -6.79 -5.91
N VAL A 395 -11.87 -6.85 -5.02
CA VAL A 395 -12.09 -7.10 -3.59
C VAL A 395 -11.90 -5.79 -2.84
N LEU A 396 -12.89 -5.41 -2.06
CA LEU A 396 -12.90 -4.17 -1.31
C LEU A 396 -13.66 -4.33 0.01
N ARG A 397 -13.43 -3.43 0.95
CA ARG A 397 -14.13 -3.45 2.24
C ARG A 397 -14.69 -2.08 2.61
N ASP A 398 -15.76 -2.08 3.35
CA ASP A 398 -16.19 -0.96 4.18
C ASP A 398 -15.99 -1.28 5.68
N ALA A 399 -16.61 -0.48 6.56
CA ALA A 399 -16.52 -0.68 8.01
C ALA A 399 -17.20 -1.97 8.52
N LYS A 400 -18.03 -2.63 7.71
CA LYS A 400 -18.89 -3.73 8.14
C LYS A 400 -18.76 -5.01 7.32
N ALA A 401 -18.26 -4.88 6.10
CA ALA A 401 -18.24 -6.02 5.17
C ALA A 401 -17.05 -5.97 4.21
N LEU A 402 -16.61 -7.16 3.82
CA LEU A 402 -15.72 -7.43 2.71
C LEU A 402 -16.57 -7.86 1.52
N TYR A 403 -16.29 -7.33 0.36
CA TYR A 403 -16.99 -7.59 -0.89
C TYR A 403 -16.04 -8.14 -1.93
N CYS A 404 -16.49 -9.12 -2.67
CA CYS A 404 -15.91 -9.49 -3.97
C CYS A 404 -16.96 -9.18 -5.04
N VAL A 405 -16.62 -8.33 -5.97
CA VAL A 405 -17.50 -7.92 -7.06
C VAL A 405 -16.87 -8.23 -8.41
N GLU A 406 -17.68 -8.46 -9.42
CA GLU A 406 -17.17 -8.61 -10.79
C GLU A 406 -16.91 -7.24 -11.40
N LEU A 407 -15.73 -7.09 -11.94
CA LEU A 407 -15.31 -5.96 -12.76
C LEU A 407 -14.57 -6.53 -13.98
N PRO A 408 -15.32 -7.12 -14.92
CA PRO A 408 -14.71 -7.84 -16.03
C PRO A 408 -13.96 -6.89 -16.95
N ALA A 409 -12.78 -7.32 -17.36
CA ALA A 409 -12.07 -6.67 -18.43
C ALA A 409 -12.88 -6.80 -19.72
N GLN A 410 -12.87 -5.75 -20.54
CA GLN A 410 -13.43 -5.83 -21.88
C GLN A 410 -12.38 -6.41 -22.83
N SER A 411 -12.77 -7.35 -23.70
CA SER A 411 -11.94 -7.77 -24.81
C SER A 411 -11.70 -6.56 -25.73
N ARG A 412 -10.44 -6.30 -26.03
CA ARG A 412 -10.04 -5.30 -27.03
C ARG A 412 -10.54 -5.68 -28.40
#